data_1a648c63834de2ee1dba636d9a7295e9
#
_entry.id   1a648c63834de2ee1dba636d9a7295e9
#
_cell.length_a   1.000
_cell.length_b   1.000
_cell.length_c   1.000
_cell.angle_alpha   90.00
_cell.angle_beta   90.00
_cell.angle_gamma   90.00
#
_symmetry.space_group_name_H-M   'P 1'
#
loop_
_entity.id
_entity.type
_entity.pdbx_description
1 polymer ?
#
loop_
_entity_poly.entity_id
_entity_poly.type
_entity_poly.pdbx_seq_one_letter_code
_entity_poly.pdbx_strand_id
1 'polypeptide(L)'
;MYLGKVVGTVVCSVKDEALVGKKLLIVERLYGGGSVVAIDAVGAGAGETVYVCRGKEASFAFKDKEIPTEATIVALVDEIQRPA
;
A
#
# COMPACT_ATOMS: atom_id res chain seq x y z
N MET A 1 3.00 1.70 -10.57
CA MET A 1 1.66 1.86 -9.94
C MET A 1 0.73 0.75 -10.40
N TYR A 2 -0.10 0.24 -9.52
CA TYR A 2 -1.02 -0.84 -9.87
C TYR A 2 -2.21 -0.89 -8.90
N LEU A 3 -3.24 -1.62 -9.30
CA LEU A 3 -4.40 -1.91 -8.47
C LEU A 3 -4.20 -3.23 -7.75
N GLY A 4 -4.68 -3.31 -6.52
CA GLY A 4 -4.62 -4.52 -5.73
C GLY A 4 -5.72 -4.59 -4.70
N LYS A 5 -5.75 -5.71 -4.00
CA LYS A 5 -6.69 -5.95 -2.91
C LYS A 5 -5.92 -6.27 -1.63
N VAL A 6 -6.31 -5.65 -0.54
CA VAL A 6 -5.69 -5.92 0.77
C VAL A 6 -6.14 -7.29 1.24
N VAL A 7 -5.19 -8.20 1.44
CA VAL A 7 -5.48 -9.59 1.84
C VAL A 7 -4.88 -9.97 3.19
N GLY A 8 -4.11 -9.09 3.80
CA GLY A 8 -3.51 -9.38 5.10
C GLY A 8 -2.76 -8.20 5.69
N THR A 9 -2.26 -8.41 6.89
CA THR A 9 -1.50 -7.41 7.66
C THR A 9 -0.18 -8.01 8.09
N VAL A 10 0.87 -7.20 8.07
CA VAL A 10 2.19 -7.57 8.59
C VAL A 10 2.42 -6.85 9.90
N VAL A 11 2.73 -7.59 10.94
CA VAL A 11 3.01 -7.02 12.26
C VAL A 11 4.50 -7.19 12.57
N CYS A 12 5.18 -6.07 12.85
CA CYS A 12 6.60 -6.06 13.19
C CYS A 12 6.79 -5.45 14.58
N SER A 13 7.45 -6.19 15.47
CA SER A 13 7.76 -5.65 16.81
C SER A 13 9.06 -4.85 16.83
N VAL A 14 10.01 -5.18 15.94
CA VAL A 14 11.26 -4.44 15.80
C VAL A 14 11.33 -3.89 14.38
N LYS A 15 11.45 -2.58 14.25
CA LYS A 15 11.41 -1.91 12.95
C LYS A 15 12.09 -0.55 13.02
N ASP A 16 12.41 -0.02 11.85
CA ASP A 16 12.95 1.33 11.73
C ASP A 16 11.95 2.33 12.34
N GLU A 17 12.47 3.35 13.01
CA GLU A 17 11.64 4.36 13.68
C GLU A 17 10.65 5.03 12.71
N ALA A 18 11.05 5.23 11.47
CA ALA A 18 10.17 5.83 10.46
C ALA A 18 8.92 5.01 10.16
N LEU A 19 8.91 3.72 10.50
CA LEU A 19 7.76 2.84 10.31
C LEU A 19 6.84 2.77 11.52
N VAL A 20 7.24 3.36 12.65
CA VAL A 20 6.40 3.34 13.86
C VAL A 20 5.08 4.07 13.60
N GLY A 21 3.98 3.43 13.96
CA GLY A 21 2.65 3.99 13.75
C GLY A 21 2.12 3.80 12.33
N LYS A 22 2.88 3.19 11.44
CA LYS A 22 2.44 2.90 10.07
C LYS A 22 1.92 1.47 9.98
N LYS A 23 0.85 1.27 9.21
CA LYS A 23 0.34 -0.06 8.91
C LYS A 23 1.07 -0.64 7.69
N LEU A 24 1.42 -1.90 7.80
CA LEU A 24 1.99 -2.66 6.69
C LEU A 24 0.96 -3.70 6.28
N LEU A 25 0.54 -3.65 5.03
CA LEU A 25 -0.53 -4.51 4.51
C LEU A 25 -0.02 -5.36 3.36
N ILE A 26 -0.54 -6.58 3.29
CA ILE A 26 -0.27 -7.45 2.14
C ILE A 26 -1.30 -7.11 1.07
N VAL A 27 -0.83 -6.72 -0.10
CA VAL A 27 -1.67 -6.37 -1.24
C VAL A 27 -1.44 -7.37 -2.36
N GLU A 28 -2.51 -8.00 -2.82
CA GLU A 28 -2.49 -8.90 -3.95
C GLU A 28 -2.89 -8.12 -5.20
N ARG A 29 -2.08 -8.21 -6.25
CA ARG A 29 -2.37 -7.52 -7.51
C ARG A 29 -3.61 -8.09 -8.17
N LEU A 30 -4.50 -7.23 -8.67
CA LEU A 30 -5.76 -7.67 -9.25
C LEU A 30 -5.59 -8.46 -10.54
N TYR A 31 -4.69 -8.07 -11.40
CA TYR A 31 -4.58 -8.67 -12.74
C TYR A 31 -3.36 -9.56 -12.87
N GLY A 32 -3.02 -10.25 -11.78
CA GLY A 32 -1.83 -11.09 -11.72
C GLY A 32 -0.61 -10.30 -11.29
N GLY A 33 0.49 -10.98 -11.03
CA GLY A 33 1.73 -10.35 -10.62
C GLY A 33 2.06 -10.53 -9.13
N GLY A 34 1.31 -11.37 -8.44
CA GLY A 34 1.60 -11.75 -7.05
C GLY A 34 1.22 -10.72 -6.02
N SER A 35 1.86 -10.80 -4.87
CA SER A 35 1.58 -9.95 -3.71
C SER A 35 2.77 -9.09 -3.34
N VAL A 36 2.51 -8.00 -2.65
CA VAL A 36 3.53 -7.09 -2.15
C VAL A 36 3.13 -6.62 -0.75
N VAL A 37 4.11 -6.28 0.07
CA VAL A 37 3.87 -5.61 1.34
C VAL A 37 3.96 -4.11 1.08
N ALA A 38 2.89 -3.40 1.38
CA ALA A 38 2.79 -1.96 1.17
C ALA A 38 2.50 -1.24 2.47
N ILE A 39 3.07 -0.04 2.62
CA ILE A 39 2.76 0.83 3.74
C ILE A 39 1.48 1.59 3.42
N ASP A 40 0.62 1.79 4.41
CA ASP A 40 -0.68 2.43 4.22
C ASP A 40 -0.63 3.93 4.55
N ALA A 41 -1.03 4.75 3.59
CA ALA A 41 -1.10 6.21 3.77
C ALA A 41 -2.54 6.74 3.86
N VAL A 42 -3.57 5.89 3.67
CA VAL A 42 -4.96 6.35 3.51
C VAL A 42 -5.97 5.65 4.42
N GLY A 43 -5.54 4.74 5.25
CA GLY A 43 -6.44 4.03 6.16
C GLY A 43 -7.14 2.83 5.53
N ALA A 44 -6.45 2.09 4.67
CA ALA A 44 -6.99 0.91 4.04
C ALA A 44 -7.21 -0.22 5.04
N GLY A 45 -8.18 -1.08 4.75
CA GLY A 45 -8.49 -2.26 5.54
C GLY A 45 -8.60 -3.51 4.69
N ALA A 46 -8.70 -4.66 5.38
CA ALA A 46 -8.81 -5.96 4.72
C ALA A 46 -9.99 -6.00 3.74
N GLY A 47 -9.76 -6.57 2.58
CA GLY A 47 -10.77 -6.71 1.55
C GLY A 47 -10.97 -5.49 0.66
N GLU A 48 -10.36 -4.36 0.98
CA GLU A 48 -10.50 -3.16 0.17
C GLU A 48 -9.62 -3.20 -1.07
N THR A 49 -10.12 -2.60 -2.14
CA THR A 49 -9.36 -2.40 -3.38
C THR A 49 -8.57 -1.11 -3.25
N VAL A 50 -7.30 -1.15 -3.60
CA VAL A 50 -6.38 -0.04 -3.38
C VAL A 50 -5.53 0.25 -4.61
N TYR A 51 -5.02 1.46 -4.67
CA TYR A 51 -4.06 1.87 -5.68
C TYR A 51 -2.70 2.02 -5.01
N VAL A 52 -1.70 1.36 -5.57
CA VAL A 52 -0.37 1.27 -4.97
C VAL A 52 0.66 2.01 -5.82
N CYS A 53 1.38 2.92 -5.19
CA CYS A 53 2.53 3.59 -5.78
C CYS A 53 3.79 2.81 -5.42
N ARG A 54 4.71 2.65 -6.37
CA ARG A 54 5.96 1.91 -6.21
C ARG A 54 7.17 2.79 -6.45
N GLY A 55 8.34 2.24 -6.13
CA GLY A 55 9.60 2.91 -6.35
C GLY A 55 9.84 4.04 -5.37
N LYS A 56 10.67 4.98 -5.76
CA LYS A 56 11.03 6.13 -4.90
C LYS A 56 9.83 7.00 -4.57
N GLU A 57 8.89 7.10 -5.48
CA GLU A 57 7.68 7.90 -5.32
C GLU A 57 6.78 7.38 -4.21
N ALA A 58 6.96 6.13 -3.79
CA ALA A 58 6.18 5.56 -2.70
C ALA A 58 6.35 6.33 -1.38
N SER A 59 7.51 6.93 -1.16
CA SER A 59 7.76 7.73 0.05
C SER A 59 7.12 9.11 0.00
N PHE A 60 6.72 9.58 -1.18
CA PHE A 60 6.17 10.93 -1.36
C PHE A 60 4.81 11.13 -0.70
N ALA A 61 4.11 10.04 -0.38
CA ALA A 61 2.84 10.11 0.35
C ALA A 61 3.02 10.59 1.80
N PHE A 62 4.25 10.56 2.32
CA PHE A 62 4.58 10.95 3.68
C PHE A 62 5.43 12.22 3.65
N LYS A 63 4.85 13.33 4.08
CA LYS A 63 5.46 14.66 3.89
C LYS A 63 6.54 15.01 4.90
N ASP A 64 6.52 14.40 6.07
CA ASP A 64 7.37 14.83 7.17
C ASP A 64 8.81 14.34 7.06
N LYS A 65 9.02 13.20 6.46
CA LYS A 65 10.34 12.62 6.27
C LYS A 65 10.28 11.47 5.27
N GLU A 66 11.44 11.12 4.77
CA GLU A 66 11.58 9.99 3.88
C GLU A 66 11.29 8.69 4.63
N ILE A 67 10.38 7.89 4.10
CA ILE A 67 10.01 6.60 4.66
C ILE A 67 10.65 5.49 3.83
N PRO A 68 11.32 4.51 4.47
CA PRO A 68 11.96 3.42 3.73
C PRO A 68 10.90 2.43 3.23
N THR A 69 10.30 2.73 2.10
CA THR A 69 9.27 1.90 1.48
C THR A 69 9.41 1.91 -0.03
N GLU A 70 9.10 0.78 -0.67
CA GLU A 70 9.01 0.66 -2.12
C GLU A 70 7.57 0.64 -2.62
N ALA A 71 6.61 0.45 -1.73
CA ALA A 71 5.20 0.35 -2.10
C ALA A 71 4.37 1.05 -1.05
N THR A 72 3.52 1.98 -1.49
CA THR A 72 2.62 2.71 -0.61
C THR A 72 1.22 2.69 -1.19
N ILE A 73 0.24 2.39 -0.35
CA ILE A 73 -1.16 2.52 -0.70
C ILE A 73 -1.51 3.99 -0.65
N VAL A 74 -1.86 4.57 -1.80
CA VAL A 74 -2.10 6.01 -1.92
C VAL A 74 -3.55 6.37 -2.19
N ALA A 75 -4.41 5.38 -2.45
CA ALA A 75 -5.83 5.62 -2.68
C ALA A 75 -6.65 4.38 -2.37
N LEU A 76 -7.86 4.60 -1.87
CA LEU A 76 -8.90 3.57 -1.81
C LEU A 76 -9.69 3.65 -3.11
N VAL A 77 -9.93 2.51 -3.73
CA VAL A 77 -10.62 2.45 -5.02
C VAL A 77 -12.05 1.97 -4.77
N ASP A 78 -13.01 2.84 -5.03
CA ASP A 78 -14.43 2.51 -4.86
C ASP A 78 -15.02 1.85 -6.08
N GLU A 79 -14.53 2.20 -7.25
CA GLU A 79 -15.11 1.72 -8.51
C GLU A 79 -14.05 1.68 -9.61
N ILE A 80 -14.10 0.61 -10.40
CA ILE A 80 -13.28 0.48 -11.60
C ILE A 80 -14.24 0.47 -12.78
N GLN A 81 -14.14 1.49 -13.65
CA GLN A 81 -14.98 1.59 -14.83
C GLN A 81 -14.20 1.15 -16.06
N ARG A 82 -14.79 0.27 -16.84
CA ARG A 82 -14.19 -0.22 -18.08
C ARG A 82 -15.13 0.04 -19.25
N PRO A 83 -14.58 0.36 -20.42
CA PRO A 83 -15.41 0.43 -21.63
C PRO A 83 -16.01 -0.95 -21.92
N ALA A 84 -17.21 -0.96 -22.43
CA ALA A 84 -17.92 -2.19 -22.79
C ALA A 84 -17.21 -2.92 -23.95
#